data_d16cafa1c912650a68ef7f11aca023ce
#
_entry.id   d16cafa1c912650a68ef7f11aca023ce
#
_cell.length_a   1.000
_cell.length_b   1.000
_cell.length_c   1.000
_cell.angle_alpha   90.00
_cell.angle_beta   90.00
_cell.angle_gamma   90.00
#
_symmetry.space_group_name_H-M   'P 1'
#
loop_
_entity.id
_entity.type
_entity.pdbx_description
1 polymer ?
#
loop_
_entity_poly.entity_id
_entity_poly.type
_entity_poly.pdbx_seq_one_letter_code
_entity_poly.pdbx_strand_id
1 'polypeptide(L)'
;MAIKLVYDKYQNDIGFTYGENEGNHQHEILTKINENDINQDREISIFTWGIKKHKAPECDIVFDATLFSTKTNVDVKKLNGLDEVIQISIINHPMFDLIIEKIITEIEINNPKTIGIYCNYGKHRSVGWAELLRNLYYNKSIIYHIGL
;
A
#
# COMPACT_ATOMS: atom_id res chain seq x y z
N MET A 1 1.11 17.47 -5.50
CA MET A 1 2.30 16.83 -4.93
C MET A 1 1.94 15.46 -4.38
N ALA A 2 2.67 14.46 -4.75
CA ALA A 2 2.38 13.11 -4.28
C ALA A 2 2.82 12.92 -2.83
N ILE A 3 2.03 12.19 -2.06
CA ILE A 3 2.35 11.80 -0.70
C ILE A 3 2.94 10.40 -0.75
N LYS A 4 4.08 10.20 -0.11
CA LYS A 4 4.72 8.91 -0.07
C LYS A 4 4.62 8.33 1.33
N LEU A 5 4.08 7.12 1.44
CA LEU A 5 4.03 6.37 2.69
C LEU A 5 5.25 5.49 2.78
N VAL A 6 6.01 5.61 3.85
CA VAL A 6 7.27 4.88 4.05
C VAL A 6 7.17 4.03 5.31
N TYR A 7 7.51 2.78 5.16
CA TYR A 7 7.60 1.83 6.26
C TYR A 7 9.03 1.78 6.79
N ASP A 8 9.19 2.02 8.10
CA ASP A 8 10.49 1.94 8.75
C ASP A 8 10.67 0.56 9.35
N LYS A 9 11.64 -0.17 8.82
CA LYS A 9 11.91 -1.54 9.25
C LYS A 9 12.48 -1.67 10.65
N TYR A 10 13.03 -0.60 11.20
CA TYR A 10 13.69 -0.65 12.52
C TYR A 10 12.77 -0.27 13.66
N GLN A 11 11.88 0.65 13.42
CA GLN A 11 11.08 1.25 14.48
C GLN A 11 9.63 0.83 14.47
N ASN A 12 9.25 0.06 13.49
CA ASN A 12 7.85 -0.30 13.30
C ASN A 12 6.95 0.90 13.10
N ASP A 13 7.53 2.02 12.69
CA ASP A 13 6.80 3.24 12.39
C ASP A 13 6.54 3.37 10.92
N ILE A 14 5.51 4.11 10.59
CA ILE A 14 5.24 4.52 9.24
C ILE A 14 5.28 6.02 9.18
N GLY A 15 6.20 6.53 8.37
CA GLY A 15 6.30 7.95 8.12
C GLY A 15 5.58 8.34 6.85
N PHE A 16 5.30 9.63 6.75
CA PHE A 16 4.80 10.23 5.52
C PHE A 16 5.81 11.22 5.02
N THR A 17 6.07 11.23 3.72
CA THR A 17 6.90 12.26 3.13
C THR A 17 6.03 13.19 2.31
N TYR A 18 6.14 14.46 2.60
CA TYR A 18 5.38 15.53 1.95
C TYR A 18 6.33 16.51 1.27
N GLY A 19 7.28 15.99 0.50
CA GLY A 19 8.29 16.87 -0.06
C GLY A 19 9.18 17.48 1.01
N GLU A 20 8.98 18.73 1.32
CA GLU A 20 9.83 19.45 2.29
C GLU A 20 9.42 19.26 3.72
N ASN A 21 8.20 18.82 3.97
CA ASN A 21 7.67 18.68 5.31
C ASN A 21 7.61 17.25 5.72
N GLU A 22 8.71 16.77 6.19
CA GLU A 22 8.71 15.45 6.69
C GLU A 22 8.13 15.38 8.07
N GLY A 23 7.40 14.52 8.26
CA GLY A 23 7.01 13.73 9.26
C GLY A 23 7.05 14.08 10.71
N ASN A 24 6.99 15.32 11.09
CA ASN A 24 6.88 15.64 12.49
C ASN A 24 5.53 15.26 13.09
N HIS A 25 4.57 14.99 12.26
CA HIS A 25 3.22 14.67 12.71
C HIS A 25 2.89 13.19 12.57
N GLN A 26 3.82 12.38 12.15
CA GLN A 26 3.54 10.97 11.96
C GLN A 26 3.18 10.25 13.25
N HIS A 27 3.69 10.70 14.37
CA HIS A 27 3.38 10.10 15.65
C HIS A 27 2.04 10.55 16.22
N GLU A 28 1.52 11.65 15.74
CA GLU A 28 0.29 12.23 16.25
C GLU A 28 -0.95 11.64 15.61
N ILE A 29 -0.76 10.92 14.51
CA ILE A 29 -1.86 10.61 13.61
C ILE A 29 -2.36 9.20 13.75
N LEU A 30 -1.77 8.40 14.62
CA LEU A 30 -2.17 7.02 14.77
C LEU A 30 -3.46 6.90 15.55
N THR A 31 -4.48 7.58 15.09
CA THR A 31 -5.81 7.36 15.59
C THR A 31 -6.46 6.30 14.71
N LYS A 32 -6.98 5.28 15.33
CA LYS A 32 -7.70 4.26 14.60
C LYS A 32 -8.86 4.87 13.86
N ILE A 33 -8.89 4.69 12.54
CA ILE A 33 -10.01 5.17 11.76
C ILE A 33 -11.22 4.26 11.98
N ASN A 34 -12.38 4.88 12.14
CA ASN A 34 -13.62 4.14 12.30
C ASN A 34 -14.08 3.66 10.92
N GLU A 35 -14.48 2.40 10.81
CA GLU A 35 -14.99 1.84 9.55
C GLU A 35 -16.15 2.64 8.97
N ASN A 36 -16.96 3.26 9.81
CA ASN A 36 -18.07 4.10 9.36
C ASN A 36 -17.60 5.38 8.66
N ASP A 37 -16.37 5.79 8.87
CA ASP A 37 -15.80 6.98 8.26
C ASP A 37 -15.05 6.66 6.95
N ILE A 38 -15.04 5.41 6.55
CA ILE A 38 -14.40 5.01 5.29
C ILE A 38 -15.44 5.07 4.17
N ASN A 39 -15.17 5.87 3.15
CA ASN A 39 -16.02 5.92 1.98
C ASN A 39 -15.63 4.78 1.02
N GLN A 40 -16.30 3.66 1.14
CA GLN A 40 -16.02 2.47 0.34
C GLN A 40 -16.47 2.62 -1.11
N ASP A 41 -17.20 3.65 -1.44
CA ASP A 41 -17.67 3.91 -2.80
C ASP A 41 -16.69 4.71 -3.64
N ARG A 42 -15.51 5.02 -3.11
CA ARG A 42 -14.49 5.75 -3.84
C ARG A 42 -14.05 5.00 -5.09
N GLU A 43 -14.02 5.71 -6.19
CA GLU A 43 -13.51 5.20 -7.45
C GLU A 43 -12.04 5.59 -7.58
N ILE A 44 -11.14 4.69 -7.16
CA ILE A 44 -9.72 4.94 -7.13
C ILE A 44 -9.05 4.08 -8.19
N SER A 45 -8.11 4.65 -8.93
CA SER A 45 -7.24 3.88 -9.81
C SER A 45 -5.97 3.52 -9.04
N ILE A 46 -5.68 2.24 -8.93
CA ILE A 46 -4.52 1.74 -8.19
C ILE A 46 -3.52 1.16 -9.18
N PHE A 47 -2.29 1.68 -9.15
CA PHE A 47 -1.21 1.23 -10.02
C PHE A 47 -0.17 0.49 -9.20
N THR A 48 0.28 -0.65 -9.67
CA THR A 48 1.39 -1.37 -9.04
C THR A 48 2.52 -1.54 -10.04
N TRP A 49 3.77 -1.47 -9.57
CA TRP A 49 4.94 -1.66 -10.42
C TRP A 49 6.15 -2.11 -9.61
N GLY A 50 7.19 -2.50 -10.33
CA GLY A 50 8.49 -2.82 -9.73
C GLY A 50 9.46 -1.67 -9.92
N ILE A 51 9.95 -1.10 -8.82
CA ILE A 51 10.83 0.06 -8.88
C ILE A 51 12.13 -0.24 -9.63
N LYS A 52 12.55 -1.50 -9.63
CA LYS A 52 13.76 -1.93 -10.33
C LYS A 52 13.56 -2.21 -11.81
N LYS A 53 12.31 -2.27 -12.27
CA LYS A 53 12.01 -2.73 -13.63
C LYS A 53 11.15 -1.77 -14.45
N HIS A 54 10.40 -0.89 -13.80
CA HIS A 54 9.39 -0.11 -14.50
C HIS A 54 9.53 1.37 -14.17
N LYS A 55 9.10 2.20 -15.11
CA LYS A 55 8.95 3.62 -14.84
C LYS A 55 7.73 3.83 -13.94
N ALA A 56 7.91 4.61 -12.88
CA ALA A 56 6.83 4.91 -11.96
C ALA A 56 5.76 5.76 -12.64
N PRO A 57 4.48 5.36 -12.55
CA PRO A 57 3.39 6.23 -12.96
C PRO A 57 3.24 7.40 -11.98
N GLU A 58 2.65 8.50 -12.45
CA GLU A 58 2.29 9.59 -11.57
C GLU A 58 1.03 9.22 -10.80
N CYS A 59 1.11 9.31 -9.48
CA CYS A 59 -0.02 9.03 -8.60
C CYS A 59 -0.11 10.09 -7.51
N ASP A 60 -1.31 10.31 -7.01
CA ASP A 60 -1.55 11.27 -5.94
C ASP A 60 -0.91 10.83 -4.62
N ILE A 61 -0.98 9.53 -4.33
CA ILE A 61 -0.36 8.92 -3.15
C ILE A 61 0.44 7.71 -3.62
N VAL A 62 1.64 7.54 -3.08
CA VAL A 62 2.51 6.41 -3.41
C VAL A 62 2.90 5.68 -2.12
N PHE A 63 2.71 4.37 -2.12
CA PHE A 63 3.08 3.50 -1.02
C PHE A 63 4.28 2.63 -1.42
N ASP A 64 5.32 2.66 -0.58
CA ASP A 64 6.52 1.86 -0.75
C ASP A 64 6.39 0.53 -0.01
N ALA A 65 6.21 -0.55 -0.73
CA ALA A 65 6.11 -1.88 -0.16
C ALA A 65 7.44 -2.65 -0.18
N THR A 66 8.55 -2.03 -0.55
CA THR A 66 9.84 -2.73 -0.66
C THR A 66 10.34 -3.25 0.67
N LEU A 67 10.05 -2.54 1.75
CA LEU A 67 10.50 -2.91 3.10
C LEU A 67 9.55 -3.88 3.81
N PHE A 68 8.42 -4.17 3.19
CA PHE A 68 7.41 -5.04 3.76
C PHE A 68 7.70 -6.49 3.35
N SER A 69 8.53 -7.16 4.13
CA SER A 69 8.88 -8.54 3.80
C SER A 69 7.73 -9.50 4.13
N THR A 70 7.47 -10.42 3.23
CA THR A 70 6.49 -11.48 3.43
C THR A 70 7.21 -12.80 3.53
N LYS A 71 6.78 -13.64 4.48
CA LYS A 71 7.34 -14.98 4.66
C LYS A 71 6.29 -16.01 4.32
N THR A 72 6.69 -16.99 3.54
CA THR A 72 5.82 -18.09 3.17
C THR A 72 6.68 -19.34 2.97
N ASN A 73 6.08 -20.51 3.18
CA ASN A 73 6.76 -21.79 3.01
C ASN A 73 6.71 -22.31 1.57
N VAL A 74 6.10 -21.56 0.65
CA VAL A 74 6.00 -21.97 -0.74
C VAL A 74 7.00 -21.23 -1.60
N ASP A 75 7.30 -21.78 -2.77
CA ASP A 75 8.19 -21.15 -3.73
C ASP A 75 7.50 -19.92 -4.36
N VAL A 76 7.87 -18.76 -3.87
CA VAL A 76 7.28 -17.49 -4.32
C VAL A 76 7.61 -17.15 -5.77
N LYS A 77 8.60 -17.80 -6.37
CA LYS A 77 8.97 -17.53 -7.77
C LYS A 77 7.86 -17.89 -8.76
N LYS A 78 7.01 -18.83 -8.39
CA LYS A 78 5.89 -19.30 -9.21
C LYS A 78 4.58 -18.58 -8.87
N LEU A 79 4.58 -17.72 -7.88
CA LEU A 79 3.40 -17.04 -7.40
C LEU A 79 3.49 -15.54 -7.68
N ASN A 80 2.37 -14.86 -7.56
CA ASN A 80 2.31 -13.41 -7.58
C ASN A 80 1.28 -12.92 -6.56
N GLY A 81 1.10 -11.61 -6.46
CA GLY A 81 0.19 -11.04 -5.47
C GLY A 81 -1.30 -11.31 -5.71
N LEU A 82 -1.66 -11.90 -6.84
CA LEU A 82 -3.03 -12.38 -7.06
C LEU A 82 -3.29 -13.69 -6.31
N ASP A 83 -2.24 -14.38 -5.91
CA ASP A 83 -2.35 -15.64 -5.20
C ASP A 83 -2.70 -15.42 -3.73
N GLU A 84 -3.64 -16.21 -3.24
CA GLU A 84 -4.13 -16.08 -1.87
C GLU A 84 -3.00 -16.27 -0.84
N VAL A 85 -2.05 -17.16 -1.10
CA VAL A 85 -0.91 -17.38 -0.20
C VAL A 85 -0.11 -16.11 0.04
N ILE A 86 0.12 -15.33 -1.00
CA ILE A 86 0.85 -14.06 -0.89
C ILE A 86 0.01 -13.05 -0.12
N GLN A 87 -1.26 -12.94 -0.40
CA GLN A 87 -2.16 -12.02 0.29
C GLN A 87 -2.28 -12.36 1.77
N ILE A 88 -2.41 -13.63 2.11
CA ILE A 88 -2.46 -14.08 3.51
C ILE A 88 -1.16 -13.74 4.23
N SER A 89 0.00 -13.90 3.58
CA SER A 89 1.28 -13.55 4.19
C SER A 89 1.38 -12.05 4.50
N ILE A 90 0.77 -11.21 3.68
CA ILE A 90 0.70 -9.77 3.94
C ILE A 90 -0.19 -9.50 5.16
N ILE A 91 -1.39 -10.09 5.19
CA ILE A 91 -2.33 -9.90 6.31
C ILE A 91 -1.72 -10.36 7.63
N ASN A 92 -0.96 -11.44 7.61
CA ASN A 92 -0.35 -12.00 8.81
C ASN A 92 0.95 -11.29 9.24
N HIS A 93 1.40 -10.31 8.48
CA HIS A 93 2.57 -9.53 8.88
C HIS A 93 2.25 -8.72 10.15
N PRO A 94 3.17 -8.67 11.13
CA PRO A 94 2.91 -7.97 12.39
C PRO A 94 2.53 -6.51 12.23
N MET A 95 2.97 -5.88 11.15
CA MET A 95 2.70 -4.46 10.90
C MET A 95 1.49 -4.21 10.00
N PHE A 96 0.77 -5.26 9.60
CA PHE A 96 -0.32 -5.09 8.65
C PHE A 96 -1.37 -4.10 9.14
N ASP A 97 -1.84 -4.27 10.37
CA ASP A 97 -2.92 -3.43 10.91
C ASP A 97 -2.52 -1.95 10.95
N LEU A 98 -1.28 -1.68 11.36
CA LEU A 98 -0.77 -0.32 11.42
C LEU A 98 -0.63 0.29 10.03
N ILE A 99 -0.11 -0.47 9.10
CA ILE A 99 0.11 0.00 7.72
C ILE A 99 -1.22 0.26 7.02
N ILE A 100 -2.17 -0.67 7.12
CA ILE A 100 -3.46 -0.51 6.46
C ILE A 100 -4.23 0.68 7.02
N GLU A 101 -4.17 0.91 8.33
CA GLU A 101 -4.78 2.08 8.93
C GLU A 101 -4.20 3.38 8.39
N LYS A 102 -2.88 3.44 8.26
CA LYS A 102 -2.21 4.62 7.71
C LYS A 102 -2.59 4.88 6.26
N ILE A 103 -2.63 3.84 5.45
CA ILE A 103 -3.02 3.96 4.06
C ILE A 103 -4.46 4.48 3.94
N ILE A 104 -5.37 3.89 4.69
CA ILE A 104 -6.78 4.29 4.68
C ILE A 104 -6.94 5.73 5.16
N THR A 105 -6.25 6.09 6.25
CA THR A 105 -6.30 7.45 6.77
C THR A 105 -5.87 8.47 5.72
N GLU A 106 -4.78 8.20 5.01
CA GLU A 106 -4.32 9.09 3.95
C GLU A 106 -5.31 9.18 2.79
N ILE A 107 -5.92 8.06 2.44
CA ILE A 107 -6.94 8.05 1.39
C ILE A 107 -8.15 8.90 1.80
N GLU A 108 -8.63 8.72 3.01
CA GLU A 108 -9.83 9.44 3.48
C GLU A 108 -9.59 10.92 3.68
N ILE A 109 -8.39 11.31 4.11
CA ILE A 109 -8.04 12.72 4.29
C ILE A 109 -7.83 13.43 2.96
N ASN A 110 -7.12 12.79 2.03
CA ASN A 110 -6.66 13.45 0.80
C ASN A 110 -7.56 13.23 -0.41
N ASN A 111 -8.47 12.28 -0.34
CA ASN A 111 -9.39 11.96 -1.44
C ASN A 111 -8.66 11.79 -2.78
N PRO A 112 -7.67 10.89 -2.87
CA PRO A 112 -6.90 10.72 -4.08
C PRO A 112 -7.73 10.06 -5.19
N LYS A 113 -7.40 10.38 -6.43
CA LYS A 113 -7.93 9.69 -7.60
C LYS A 113 -7.04 8.52 -8.01
N THR A 114 -5.76 8.62 -7.71
CA THR A 114 -4.77 7.61 -8.08
C THR A 114 -3.89 7.26 -6.89
N ILE A 115 -3.65 5.95 -6.74
CA ILE A 115 -2.75 5.42 -5.72
C ILE A 115 -1.73 4.54 -6.41
N GLY A 116 -0.48 4.69 -6.02
CA GLY A 116 0.61 3.86 -6.50
C GLY A 116 1.15 2.98 -5.38
N ILE A 117 1.46 1.74 -5.69
CA ILE A 117 2.11 0.82 -4.78
C ILE A 117 3.23 0.12 -5.54
N TYR A 118 4.45 0.19 -5.01
CA TYR A 118 5.56 -0.47 -5.66
C TYR A 118 6.30 -1.40 -4.70
N CYS A 119 6.89 -2.42 -5.26
CA CYS A 119 7.89 -3.25 -4.61
C CYS A 119 9.09 -3.39 -5.55
N ASN A 120 9.99 -4.34 -5.29
CA ASN A 120 11.20 -4.42 -6.13
C ASN A 120 10.90 -4.78 -7.57
N TYR A 121 10.06 -5.80 -7.80
CA TYR A 121 9.80 -6.34 -9.14
C TYR A 121 8.34 -6.19 -9.60
N GLY A 122 7.45 -5.75 -8.73
CA GLY A 122 6.06 -5.51 -9.10
C GLY A 122 5.20 -6.76 -9.26
N LYS A 123 5.54 -7.86 -8.61
CA LYS A 123 4.84 -9.13 -8.76
C LYS A 123 4.15 -9.64 -7.50
N HIS A 124 4.73 -9.40 -6.33
CA HIS A 124 4.26 -10.00 -5.07
C HIS A 124 3.63 -8.97 -4.13
N ARG A 125 4.46 -8.20 -3.44
CA ARG A 125 4.00 -7.31 -2.38
C ARG A 125 3.10 -6.19 -2.89
N SER A 126 3.51 -5.50 -3.94
CA SER A 126 2.72 -4.40 -4.48
C SER A 126 1.37 -4.89 -5.02
N VAL A 127 1.38 -6.00 -5.73
CA VAL A 127 0.17 -6.59 -6.30
C VAL A 127 -0.76 -7.05 -5.17
N GLY A 128 -0.21 -7.76 -4.17
CA GLY A 128 -0.99 -8.24 -3.04
C GLY A 128 -1.64 -7.11 -2.25
N TRP A 129 -0.90 -6.04 -1.96
CA TRP A 129 -1.42 -4.89 -1.25
C TRP A 129 -2.57 -4.21 -2.01
N ALA A 130 -2.42 -4.06 -3.32
CA ALA A 130 -3.47 -3.45 -4.14
C ALA A 130 -4.75 -4.29 -4.13
N GLU A 131 -4.63 -5.60 -4.28
CA GLU A 131 -5.77 -6.51 -4.24
C GLU A 131 -6.47 -6.46 -2.88
N LEU A 132 -5.70 -6.41 -1.79
CA LEU A 132 -6.27 -6.32 -0.44
C LEU A 132 -7.00 -5.01 -0.22
N LEU A 133 -6.46 -3.89 -0.67
CA LEU A 133 -7.13 -2.59 -0.55
C LEU A 133 -8.47 -2.61 -1.28
N ARG A 134 -8.50 -3.13 -2.50
CA ARG A 134 -9.75 -3.23 -3.25
C ARG A 134 -10.74 -4.17 -2.59
N ASN A 135 -10.30 -5.35 -2.21
CA ASN A 135 -11.22 -6.39 -1.72
C ASN A 135 -11.76 -6.09 -0.32
N LEU A 136 -10.96 -5.44 0.52
CA LEU A 136 -11.35 -5.19 1.90
C LEU A 136 -12.06 -3.84 2.09
N TYR A 137 -11.71 -2.82 1.31
CA TYR A 137 -12.18 -1.47 1.59
C TYR A 137 -12.72 -0.70 0.39
N TYR A 138 -12.06 -0.75 -0.75
CA TYR A 138 -12.40 0.10 -1.90
C TYR A 138 -12.79 -0.74 -3.10
N ASN A 139 -13.93 -1.39 -3.01
CA ASN A 139 -14.38 -2.41 -3.98
C ASN A 139 -14.59 -1.87 -5.39
N LYS A 140 -14.77 -0.56 -5.54
CA LYS A 140 -14.97 0.07 -6.85
C LYS A 140 -13.67 0.50 -7.50
N SER A 141 -12.53 0.22 -6.88
CA SER A 141 -11.22 0.55 -7.45
C SER A 141 -10.92 -0.26 -8.70
N ILE A 142 -10.20 0.36 -9.62
CA ILE A 142 -9.67 -0.30 -10.80
C ILE A 142 -8.16 -0.44 -10.59
N ILE A 143 -7.63 -1.63 -10.79
CA ILE A 143 -6.22 -1.90 -10.55
C ILE A 143 -5.50 -2.16 -11.86
N TYR A 144 -4.31 -1.55 -12.00
CA TYR A 144 -3.40 -1.73 -13.13
C TYR A 144 -2.08 -2.26 -12.62
N HIS A 145 -1.83 -3.54 -12.86
CA HIS A 145 -0.58 -4.20 -12.46
C HIS A 145 0.43 -4.13 -13.59
N ILE A 146 1.31 -3.15 -13.55
CA ILE A 146 2.29 -2.92 -14.62
C ILE A 146 3.28 -4.09 -14.74
N GLY A 147 3.59 -4.75 -13.63
CA GLY A 147 4.55 -5.85 -13.59
C GLY A 147 4.00 -7.24 -13.91
N LEU A 148 2.73 -7.35 -14.13
CA LEU A 148 2.12 -8.65 -14.47
C LEU A 148 1.84 -8.81 -15.96
#